data_a4d509a7cb849be96144528de31dbb80
#
_entry.id   a4d509a7cb849be96144528de31dbb80
#
_cell.length_a   1.000
_cell.length_b   1.000
_cell.length_c   1.000
_cell.angle_alpha   90.00
_cell.angle_beta   90.00
_cell.angle_gamma   90.00
#
_symmetry.space_group_name_H-M   'P 1'
#
loop_
_entity.id
_entity.type
_entity.pdbx_description
1 polymer ?
#
loop_
_entity_poly.entity_id
_entity_poly.type
_entity_poly.pdbx_seq_one_letter_code
_entity_poly.pdbx_strand_id
1 'polypeptide(L)'
;MQQPKNLNRLLRALSRQGLDVSYSNKVYSISLNSSLKEHWQDAAATTAEVLLPEDFPVEAKALKQLANLANVRHPQGGCVCRACATPDFHPGDAGVAIGSIVETAGMVIPAATGSDINCGMRLHVADLSIEQFLSQRDRFVELLKGDYFFG
;
A
#
# COMPACT_ATOMS: atom_id res chain seq x y z
N MET A 1 18.66 -3.17 -16.97
CA MET A 1 18.39 -1.97 -16.16
C MET A 1 18.86 -2.24 -14.74
N GLN A 2 19.77 -1.45 -14.20
CA GLN A 2 20.20 -1.63 -12.80
C GLN A 2 19.11 -1.11 -11.88
N GLN A 3 18.64 -1.95 -10.95
CA GLN A 3 17.71 -1.53 -9.92
C GLN A 3 18.35 -0.42 -9.05
N PRO A 4 17.60 0.61 -8.64
CA PRO A 4 18.14 1.67 -7.81
C PRO A 4 18.71 1.11 -6.50
N LYS A 5 19.85 1.63 -6.08
CA LYS A 5 20.57 1.17 -4.88
C LYS A 5 19.68 1.18 -3.59
N ASN A 6 18.66 2.03 -3.57
CA ASN A 6 17.72 2.14 -2.46
C ASN A 6 16.74 0.96 -2.40
N LEU A 7 16.26 0.45 -3.54
CA LEU A 7 15.34 -0.67 -3.58
C LEU A 7 15.99 -1.94 -3.02
N ASN A 8 17.20 -2.29 -3.47
CA ASN A 8 17.91 -3.46 -2.95
C ASN A 8 18.17 -3.39 -1.44
N ARG A 9 18.41 -2.19 -0.90
CA ARG A 9 18.57 -2.00 0.54
C ARG A 9 17.25 -2.22 1.29
N LEU A 10 16.15 -1.72 0.74
CA LEU A 10 14.80 -1.92 1.29
C LEU A 10 14.44 -3.40 1.27
N LEU A 11 14.59 -4.10 0.14
CA LEU A 11 14.27 -5.53 0.01
C LEU A 11 15.05 -6.38 1.02
N ARG A 12 16.34 -6.12 1.21
CA ARG A 12 17.16 -6.81 2.22
C ARG A 12 16.71 -6.51 3.66
N ALA A 13 16.29 -5.28 3.94
CA ALA A 13 15.79 -4.92 5.26
C ALA A 13 14.45 -5.64 5.57
N LEU A 14 13.58 -5.73 4.57
CA LEU A 14 12.29 -6.43 4.67
C LEU A 14 12.48 -7.95 4.85
N SER A 15 13.42 -8.55 4.12
CA SER A 15 13.74 -9.98 4.27
C SER A 15 14.18 -10.33 5.70
N ARG A 16 14.98 -9.47 6.34
CA ARG A 16 15.37 -9.63 7.75
C ARG A 16 14.19 -9.50 8.73
N GLN A 17 13.09 -8.86 8.31
CA GLN A 17 11.86 -8.70 9.09
C GLN A 17 10.82 -9.79 8.80
N GLY A 18 11.20 -10.83 8.07
CA GLY A 18 10.33 -11.95 7.77
C GLY A 18 9.46 -11.77 6.53
N LEU A 19 9.78 -10.81 5.65
CA LEU A 19 9.05 -10.56 4.42
C LEU A 19 9.92 -10.88 3.19
N ASP A 20 9.39 -11.68 2.29
CA ASP A 20 9.93 -11.85 0.95
C ASP A 20 9.22 -10.88 0.02
N VAL A 21 9.97 -9.95 -0.54
CA VAL A 21 9.47 -8.91 -1.44
C VAL A 21 10.20 -8.97 -2.76
N SER A 22 9.46 -9.03 -3.84
CA SER A 22 9.96 -8.90 -5.20
C SER A 22 9.31 -7.72 -5.92
N TYR A 23 9.99 -7.17 -6.92
CA TYR A 23 9.48 -6.08 -7.75
C TYR A 23 9.64 -6.43 -9.22
N SER A 24 8.54 -6.47 -9.94
CA SER A 24 8.52 -6.68 -11.38
C SER A 24 7.28 -6.01 -11.99
N ASN A 25 7.42 -5.48 -13.21
CA ASN A 25 6.31 -4.87 -13.95
C ASN A 25 5.51 -3.80 -13.16
N LYS A 26 6.21 -2.98 -12.36
CA LYS A 26 5.62 -1.97 -11.46
C LYS A 26 4.75 -2.54 -10.33
N VAL A 27 4.93 -3.81 -10.00
CA VAL A 27 4.23 -4.48 -8.90
C VAL A 27 5.24 -4.96 -7.88
N TYR A 28 5.04 -4.60 -6.62
CA TYR A 28 5.66 -5.24 -5.47
C TYR A 28 4.80 -6.44 -5.08
N SER A 29 5.38 -7.64 -5.09
CA SER A 29 4.77 -8.85 -4.57
C SER A 29 5.37 -9.16 -3.21
N ILE A 30 4.54 -9.28 -2.18
CA ILE A 30 4.96 -9.38 -0.79
C ILE A 30 4.39 -10.67 -0.20
N SER A 31 5.24 -11.49 0.39
CA SER A 31 4.82 -12.68 1.12
C SER A 31 5.58 -12.80 2.45
N LEU A 32 5.02 -13.56 3.38
CA LEU A 32 5.73 -13.95 4.60
C LEU A 32 6.80 -15.00 4.24
N ASN A 33 8.02 -14.83 4.75
CA ASN A 33 9.07 -15.82 4.53
C ASN A 33 8.88 -17.06 5.46
N SER A 34 9.70 -18.08 5.24
CA SER A 34 9.63 -19.35 5.98
C SER A 34 9.76 -19.20 7.50
N SER A 35 10.52 -18.21 7.97
CA SER A 35 10.71 -17.98 9.41
C SER A 35 9.44 -17.55 10.14
N LEU A 36 8.50 -16.91 9.44
CA LEU A 36 7.20 -16.53 10.00
C LEU A 36 6.10 -17.55 9.68
N LYS A 37 6.29 -18.40 8.66
CA LYS A 37 5.30 -19.44 8.28
C LYS A 37 5.14 -20.53 9.33
N GLU A 38 6.13 -20.78 10.17
CA GLU A 38 6.05 -21.79 11.25
C GLU A 38 4.93 -21.51 12.26
N HIS A 39 4.47 -20.27 12.36
CA HIS A 39 3.35 -19.89 13.23
C HIS A 39 1.98 -20.03 12.55
N TRP A 40 1.94 -20.35 11.25
CA TRP A 40 0.72 -20.42 10.44
C TRP A 40 0.60 -21.81 9.84
N GLN A 41 0.18 -22.76 10.68
CA GLN A 41 0.02 -24.17 10.27
C GLN A 41 -0.99 -24.28 9.11
N ASP A 42 -0.57 -24.96 8.03
CA ASP A 42 -1.37 -25.60 6.98
C ASP A 42 -2.06 -24.77 5.89
N ALA A 43 -1.88 -23.46 5.78
CA ALA A 43 -2.43 -22.72 4.63
C ALA A 43 -1.32 -22.07 3.80
N ALA A 44 -1.41 -22.18 2.48
CA ALA A 44 -0.55 -21.42 1.57
C ALA A 44 -0.64 -19.92 1.91
N ALA A 45 0.51 -19.28 2.18
CA ALA A 45 0.56 -17.87 2.48
C ALA A 45 0.04 -17.07 1.28
N THR A 46 -0.90 -16.16 1.53
CA THR A 46 -1.42 -15.28 0.48
C THR A 46 -0.37 -14.20 0.17
N THR A 47 -0.05 -14.06 -1.10
CA THR A 47 0.82 -12.98 -1.58
C THR A 47 0.00 -11.70 -1.73
N ALA A 48 0.52 -10.62 -1.18
CA ALA A 48 -0.05 -9.29 -1.36
C ALA A 48 0.65 -8.55 -2.51
N GLU A 49 -0.08 -7.67 -3.18
CA GLU A 49 0.41 -6.93 -4.35
C GLU A 49 0.25 -5.43 -4.14
N VAL A 50 1.30 -4.66 -4.46
CA VAL A 50 1.25 -3.19 -4.45
C VAL A 50 1.71 -2.66 -5.79
N LEU A 51 0.81 -1.95 -6.47
CA LEU A 51 1.08 -1.35 -7.77
C LEU A 51 1.62 0.08 -7.58
N LEU A 52 2.94 0.21 -7.60
CA LEU A 52 3.62 1.50 -7.46
C LEU A 52 4.82 1.59 -8.42
N PRO A 53 5.15 2.79 -8.91
CA PRO A 53 6.41 3.02 -9.62
C PRO A 53 7.62 2.70 -8.73
N GLU A 54 8.75 2.33 -9.37
CA GLU A 54 9.97 1.93 -8.67
C GLU A 54 10.59 3.04 -7.82
N ASP A 55 10.41 4.29 -8.22
CA ASP A 55 10.89 5.49 -7.55
C ASP A 55 9.92 6.03 -6.49
N PHE A 56 8.72 5.43 -6.38
CA PHE A 56 7.75 5.84 -5.38
C PHE A 56 8.19 5.40 -3.98
N PRO A 57 8.13 6.27 -2.97
CA PRO A 57 8.51 5.91 -1.61
C PRO A 57 7.55 4.87 -1.03
N VAL A 58 8.10 3.71 -0.64
CA VAL A 58 7.34 2.64 0.02
C VAL A 58 7.86 2.47 1.44
N GLU A 59 6.96 2.51 2.40
CA GLU A 59 7.28 2.34 3.80
C GLU A 59 7.22 0.87 4.24
N ALA A 60 8.31 0.40 4.86
CA ALA A 60 8.41 -0.97 5.35
C ALA A 60 7.27 -1.37 6.31
N LYS A 61 6.81 -0.42 7.14
CA LYS A 61 5.69 -0.63 8.07
C LYS A 61 4.40 -0.94 7.31
N ALA A 62 4.10 -0.20 6.23
CA ALA A 62 2.91 -0.44 5.41
C ALA A 62 2.95 -1.81 4.72
N LEU A 63 4.09 -2.18 4.13
CA LEU A 63 4.27 -3.49 3.50
C LEU A 63 4.05 -4.64 4.50
N LYS A 64 4.56 -4.50 5.72
CA LYS A 64 4.37 -5.48 6.78
C LYS A 64 2.90 -5.58 7.22
N GLN A 65 2.22 -4.45 7.36
CA GLN A 65 0.79 -4.42 7.69
C GLN A 65 -0.04 -5.11 6.60
N LEU A 66 0.24 -4.85 5.33
CA LEU A 66 -0.45 -5.49 4.21
C LEU A 66 -0.18 -7.00 4.15
N ALA A 67 1.07 -7.43 4.35
CA ALA A 67 1.42 -8.85 4.40
C ALA A 67 0.72 -9.58 5.56
N ASN A 68 0.65 -8.96 6.73
CA ASN A 68 -0.09 -9.51 7.86
C ASN A 68 -1.59 -9.61 7.56
N LEU A 69 -2.18 -8.56 6.97
CA LEU A 69 -3.58 -8.54 6.58
C LEU A 69 -3.91 -9.63 5.56
N ALA A 70 -3.04 -9.82 4.55
CA ALA A 70 -3.19 -10.88 3.54
C ALA A 70 -3.23 -12.29 4.13
N ASN A 71 -2.64 -12.48 5.29
CA ASN A 71 -2.54 -13.78 5.96
C ASN A 71 -3.52 -13.95 7.12
N VAL A 72 -4.48 -13.05 7.30
CA VAL A 72 -5.53 -13.20 8.32
C VAL A 72 -6.41 -14.41 7.99
N ARG A 73 -6.66 -15.23 9.01
CA ARG A 73 -7.49 -16.43 8.94
C ARG A 73 -8.45 -16.44 10.13
N HIS A 74 -9.65 -16.90 9.90
CA HIS A 74 -10.64 -17.11 10.95
C HIS A 74 -10.60 -18.57 11.40
N PRO A 75 -10.63 -18.88 12.72
CA PRO A 75 -10.58 -20.26 13.22
C PRO A 75 -11.65 -21.18 12.65
N GLN A 76 -12.77 -20.66 12.19
CA GLN A 76 -13.87 -21.41 11.57
C GLN A 76 -13.77 -21.51 10.04
N GLY A 77 -12.59 -21.27 9.46
CA GLY A 77 -12.31 -21.49 8.04
C GLY A 77 -12.37 -20.27 7.12
N GLY A 78 -12.70 -19.05 7.64
CA GLY A 78 -12.64 -17.82 6.86
C GLY A 78 -11.19 -17.39 6.55
N CYS A 79 -10.97 -16.79 5.39
CA CYS A 79 -9.63 -16.35 5.00
C CYS A 79 -9.65 -15.11 4.09
N VAL A 80 -8.50 -14.45 4.00
CA VAL A 80 -8.20 -13.49 2.94
C VAL A 80 -7.74 -14.27 1.71
N CYS A 81 -8.43 -14.07 0.58
CA CYS A 81 -8.15 -14.71 -0.71
C CYS A 81 -7.17 -13.88 -1.55
N ARG A 82 -7.32 -12.56 -1.50
CA ARG A 82 -6.46 -11.60 -2.20
C ARG A 82 -6.23 -10.36 -1.34
N ALA A 83 -5.07 -9.76 -1.48
CA ALA A 83 -4.74 -8.48 -0.87
C ALA A 83 -3.95 -7.64 -1.86
N CYS A 84 -4.33 -6.38 -2.02
CA CYS A 84 -3.59 -5.41 -2.82
C CYS A 84 -3.67 -4.03 -2.19
N ALA A 85 -2.91 -3.10 -2.73
CA ALA A 85 -2.91 -1.73 -2.27
C ALA A 85 -3.09 -0.73 -3.42
N THR A 86 -3.81 0.34 -3.12
CA THR A 86 -3.98 1.52 -3.99
C THR A 86 -2.75 2.43 -3.91
N PRO A 87 -2.63 3.43 -4.82
CA PRO A 87 -1.53 4.41 -4.76
C PRO A 87 -1.45 5.23 -3.46
N ASP A 88 -2.53 5.33 -2.70
CA ASP A 88 -2.55 5.99 -1.38
C ASP A 88 -2.08 5.05 -0.24
N PHE A 89 -1.12 4.22 -0.53
CA PHE A 89 -0.64 3.18 0.37
C PHE A 89 0.38 3.71 1.38
N HIS A 90 -0.01 3.73 2.66
CA HIS A 90 0.85 4.16 3.76
C HIS A 90 0.48 3.48 5.10
N PRO A 91 1.31 3.57 6.16
CA PRO A 91 1.01 2.93 7.43
C PRO A 91 -0.27 3.46 8.10
N GLY A 92 -1.12 2.56 8.55
CA GLY A 92 -2.27 2.88 9.40
C GLY A 92 -1.99 2.60 10.88
N ASP A 93 -2.76 3.25 11.76
CA ASP A 93 -2.58 3.14 13.22
C ASP A 93 -3.20 1.85 13.79
N ALA A 94 -4.29 1.37 13.21
CA ALA A 94 -4.99 0.15 13.65
C ALA A 94 -4.32 -1.17 13.20
N GLY A 95 -3.08 -1.13 12.70
CA GLY A 95 -2.37 -2.31 12.22
C GLY A 95 -2.71 -2.71 10.78
N VAL A 96 -3.63 -2.01 10.12
CA VAL A 96 -3.98 -2.16 8.72
C VAL A 96 -3.45 -0.95 7.96
N ALA A 97 -2.68 -1.18 6.90
CA ALA A 97 -2.20 -0.08 6.06
C ALA A 97 -3.37 0.59 5.33
N ILE A 98 -3.35 1.92 5.28
CA ILE A 98 -4.31 2.71 4.50
C ILE A 98 -4.08 2.42 3.02
N GLY A 99 -5.14 2.46 2.21
CA GLY A 99 -5.10 2.06 0.81
C GLY A 99 -5.12 0.54 0.58
N SER A 100 -5.22 -0.29 1.63
CA SER A 100 -5.37 -1.74 1.47
C SER A 100 -6.75 -2.12 0.95
N ILE A 101 -6.77 -3.07 0.02
CA ILE A 101 -7.99 -3.72 -0.49
C ILE A 101 -7.83 -5.21 -0.28
N VAL A 102 -8.83 -5.86 0.31
CA VAL A 102 -8.84 -7.30 0.54
C VAL A 102 -10.12 -7.96 0.07
N GLU A 103 -9.97 -9.12 -0.53
CA GLU A 103 -11.04 -10.05 -0.82
C GLU A 103 -11.04 -11.14 0.24
N THR A 104 -12.18 -11.38 0.88
CA THR A 104 -12.31 -12.39 1.95
C THR A 104 -13.36 -13.43 1.58
N ALA A 105 -13.15 -14.65 2.05
CA ALA A 105 -14.12 -15.73 2.00
C ALA A 105 -14.49 -16.16 3.43
N GLY A 106 -15.77 -16.24 3.73
CA GLY A 106 -16.29 -16.76 4.99
C GLY A 106 -16.00 -15.90 6.23
N MET A 107 -15.55 -14.65 6.05
CA MET A 107 -15.29 -13.73 7.17
C MET A 107 -15.39 -12.27 6.76
N VAL A 108 -15.52 -11.39 7.76
CA VAL A 108 -15.35 -9.93 7.66
C VAL A 108 -14.23 -9.51 8.61
N ILE A 109 -13.40 -8.55 8.19
CA ILE A 109 -12.35 -7.97 9.01
C ILE A 109 -12.74 -6.53 9.35
N PRO A 110 -13.33 -6.25 10.53
CA PRO A 110 -13.81 -4.90 10.86
C PRO A 110 -12.72 -3.83 10.79
N ALA A 111 -11.50 -4.14 11.24
CA ALA A 111 -10.37 -3.22 11.18
C ALA A 111 -9.94 -2.87 9.75
N ALA A 112 -10.30 -3.69 8.76
CA ALA A 112 -9.98 -3.46 7.35
C ALA A 112 -11.07 -2.68 6.59
N THR A 113 -12.19 -2.32 7.23
CA THR A 113 -13.21 -1.46 6.63
C THR A 113 -12.74 0.00 6.49
N GLY A 114 -11.63 0.33 7.14
CA GLY A 114 -10.95 1.61 7.03
C GLY A 114 -11.38 2.62 8.10
N SER A 115 -10.44 3.45 8.50
CA SER A 115 -10.66 4.60 9.38
C SER A 115 -10.54 5.93 8.63
N ASP A 116 -9.84 5.91 7.51
CA ASP A 116 -9.60 7.08 6.66
C ASP A 116 -10.53 7.11 5.44
N ILE A 117 -11.83 7.05 5.73
CA ILE A 117 -12.86 7.01 4.69
C ILE A 117 -12.94 8.38 4.03
N ASN A 118 -12.82 8.38 2.68
CA ASN A 118 -12.81 9.58 1.84
C ASN A 118 -11.59 10.52 2.05
N CYS A 119 -10.77 10.37 3.08
CA CYS A 119 -9.49 11.06 3.32
C CYS A 119 -9.49 12.57 3.00
N GLY A 120 -10.63 13.26 3.19
CA GLY A 120 -10.80 14.66 2.81
C GLY A 120 -10.68 14.95 1.30
N MET A 121 -10.62 13.93 0.45
CA MET A 121 -10.44 14.08 -1.00
C MET A 121 -11.64 14.77 -1.66
N ARG A 122 -11.35 15.73 -2.52
CA ARG A 122 -12.34 16.38 -3.39
C ARG A 122 -11.86 16.30 -4.84
N LEU A 123 -12.75 15.91 -5.73
CA LEU A 123 -12.52 15.98 -7.16
C LEU A 123 -13.07 17.31 -7.69
N HIS A 124 -12.21 18.13 -8.27
CA HIS A 124 -12.59 19.34 -8.99
C HIS A 124 -12.39 19.09 -10.48
N VAL A 125 -13.44 19.32 -11.27
CA VAL A 125 -13.38 19.28 -12.73
C VAL A 125 -13.35 20.71 -13.24
N ALA A 126 -12.32 21.06 -14.00
CA ALA A 126 -12.16 22.37 -14.60
C ALA A 126 -12.18 22.26 -16.13
N ASP A 127 -12.81 23.24 -16.78
CA ASP A 127 -12.76 23.38 -18.25
C ASP A 127 -11.43 24.04 -18.65
N LEU A 128 -10.37 23.23 -18.66
CA LEU A 128 -9.00 23.67 -18.83
C LEU A 128 -8.19 22.62 -19.59
N SER A 129 -7.46 23.01 -20.62
CA SER A 129 -6.55 22.09 -21.28
C SER A 129 -5.30 21.81 -20.43
N ILE A 130 -4.64 20.68 -20.69
CA ILE A 130 -3.38 20.34 -20.01
C ILE A 130 -2.31 21.38 -20.28
N GLU A 131 -2.21 21.92 -21.48
CA GLU A 131 -1.25 22.95 -21.86
C GLU A 131 -1.48 24.25 -21.09
N GLN A 132 -2.74 24.66 -20.96
CA GLN A 132 -3.12 25.83 -20.15
C GLN A 132 -2.76 25.61 -18.68
N PHE A 133 -3.05 24.44 -18.12
CA PHE A 133 -2.67 24.10 -16.76
C PHE A 133 -1.15 24.13 -16.56
N LEU A 134 -0.40 23.44 -17.43
CA LEU A 134 1.06 23.36 -17.32
C LEU A 134 1.74 24.72 -17.43
N SER A 135 1.20 25.64 -18.23
CA SER A 135 1.70 27.02 -18.34
C SER A 135 1.54 27.84 -17.06
N GLN A 136 0.62 27.48 -16.18
CA GLN A 136 0.27 28.19 -14.93
C GLN A 136 0.55 27.34 -13.67
N ARG A 137 1.08 26.13 -13.82
CA ARG A 137 1.22 25.16 -12.75
C ARG A 137 1.91 25.72 -11.51
N ASP A 138 3.04 26.38 -11.69
CA ASP A 138 3.85 26.87 -10.57
C ASP A 138 3.14 28.00 -9.80
N ARG A 139 2.46 28.87 -10.52
CA ARG A 139 1.60 29.90 -9.90
C ARG A 139 0.43 29.27 -9.13
N PHE A 140 -0.20 28.25 -9.71
CA PHE A 140 -1.29 27.53 -9.06
C PHE A 140 -0.83 26.83 -7.77
N VAL A 141 0.34 26.19 -7.78
CA VAL A 141 0.94 25.56 -6.60
C VAL A 141 1.22 26.58 -5.49
N GLU A 142 1.74 27.76 -5.83
CA GLU A 142 1.99 28.83 -4.84
C GLU A 142 0.70 29.39 -4.24
N LEU A 143 -0.36 29.53 -5.03
CA LEU A 143 -1.68 29.95 -4.53
C LEU A 143 -2.27 28.88 -3.58
N LEU A 144 -2.22 27.59 -3.94
CA LEU A 144 -2.69 26.51 -3.08
C LEU A 144 -1.92 26.46 -1.76
N LYS A 145 -0.61 26.65 -1.77
CA LYS A 145 0.19 26.73 -0.55
C LYS A 145 -0.25 27.91 0.34
N GLY A 146 -0.51 29.06 -0.29
CA GLY A 146 -1.01 30.25 0.41
C GLY A 146 -2.32 29.95 1.12
N ASP A 147 -3.30 29.41 0.41
CA ASP A 147 -4.61 29.06 0.97
C ASP A 147 -4.53 27.97 2.05
N TYR A 148 -3.66 26.98 1.88
CA TYR A 148 -3.52 25.89 2.84
C TYR A 148 -2.85 26.31 4.15
N PHE A 149 -1.83 27.18 4.10
CA PHE A 149 -1.05 27.58 5.28
C PHE A 149 -1.50 28.88 5.93
N PHE A 150 -2.22 29.75 5.22
CA PHE A 150 -2.52 31.11 5.66
C PHE A 150 -4.01 31.50 5.48
N GLY A 151 -4.84 30.55 4.97
CA GLY A 151 -6.28 30.75 4.72
C GLY A 151 -7.16 30.71 5.96
#